data_eaf2560f54c34824595801b6499f2b4d
#
_entry.id   eaf2560f54c34824595801b6499f2b4d
#
_cell.length_a   1.000
_cell.length_b   1.000
_cell.length_c   1.000
_cell.angle_alpha   90.00
_cell.angle_beta   90.00
_cell.angle_gamma   90.00
#
_symmetry.space_group_name_H-M   'P 1'
#
loop_
_entity.id
_entity.type
_entity.pdbx_description
1 polymer ?
#
loop_
_entity_poly.entity_id
_entity_poly.type
_entity_poly.pdbx_seq_one_letter_code
_entity_poly.pdbx_strand_id
1 'polypeptide(L)'
;TQMVDIRHFAEAGILGEDDPVDIAFVEGSISTPEDEERIQRIRTNSKLLVTIGACATAGGLQALRNLANAKEWIAAVYASPEHISSLDKAHPIRARVAVDFELWGCPVNSRQVVAAVGSLLNGVVPVDERDKVCMECKRAQAVCVVVSEGKACMGPVTRTGCGALCPRFGRGCYACYGPAENLNTEALGARLQGFGLVGREIAQHFLGTHNQMPAFLEAAQRWEKSP
;
A
#
# COMPACT_ATOMS: atom_id res chain seq x y z
N THR A 1 9.88 29.04 11.97
CA THR A 1 8.83 28.80 12.97
C THR A 1 8.57 27.32 13.02
N GLN A 2 8.80 26.70 14.16
CA GLN A 2 8.55 25.27 14.36
C GLN A 2 7.02 25.08 14.43
N MET A 3 6.44 24.39 13.47
CA MET A 3 4.99 24.18 13.38
C MET A 3 4.54 22.94 14.16
N VAL A 4 5.46 22.00 14.40
CA VAL A 4 5.22 20.73 15.08
C VAL A 4 6.38 20.42 16.02
N ASP A 5 6.08 19.68 17.10
CA ASP A 5 7.06 19.08 17.99
C ASP A 5 7.07 17.55 17.73
N ILE A 6 8.20 17.04 17.25
CA ILE A 6 8.35 15.61 16.92
C ILE A 6 8.79 14.88 18.19
N ARG A 7 7.91 14.06 18.75
CA ARG A 7 8.14 13.31 19.98
C ARG A 7 8.83 11.97 19.77
N HIS A 8 8.55 11.32 18.66
CA HIS A 8 9.17 10.05 18.31
C HIS A 8 9.42 9.97 16.81
N PHE A 9 10.66 9.67 16.41
CA PHE A 9 11.06 9.38 15.04
C PHE A 9 12.37 8.59 15.08
N ALA A 10 12.25 7.27 15.20
CA ALA A 10 13.39 6.37 15.45
C ALA A 10 14.49 6.48 14.39
N GLU A 11 14.15 6.61 13.11
CA GLU A 11 15.09 6.75 12.01
C GLU A 11 15.89 8.06 12.07
N ALA A 12 15.33 9.09 12.71
CA ALA A 12 16.04 10.34 12.98
C ALA A 12 16.71 10.38 14.38
N GLY A 13 16.69 9.26 15.10
CA GLY A 13 17.29 9.16 16.43
C GLY A 13 16.49 9.83 17.55
N ILE A 14 15.23 10.21 17.29
CA ILE A 14 14.33 10.79 18.29
C ILE A 14 13.55 9.63 18.92
N LEU A 15 13.98 9.24 20.11
CA LEU A 15 13.36 8.15 20.89
C LEU A 15 12.62 8.78 22.07
N GLY A 16 11.39 9.25 21.83
CA GLY A 16 10.50 9.71 22.89
C GLY A 16 9.90 8.54 23.66
N GLU A 17 9.49 8.80 24.89
CA GLU A 17 8.67 7.88 25.68
C GLU A 17 7.25 7.78 25.07
N ASP A 18 6.44 6.85 25.61
CA ASP A 18 5.03 6.63 25.19
C ASP A 18 4.10 7.78 25.66
N ASP A 19 4.53 9.01 25.47
CA ASP A 19 3.75 10.21 25.80
C ASP A 19 2.55 10.39 24.85
N PRO A 20 1.43 10.94 25.33
CA PRO A 20 0.31 11.27 24.47
C PRO A 20 0.71 12.24 23.35
N VAL A 21 0.29 11.97 22.13
CA VAL A 21 0.52 12.79 20.94
C VAL A 21 -0.80 13.20 20.27
N ASP A 22 -0.78 14.32 19.57
CA ASP A 22 -1.95 14.73 18.80
C ASP A 22 -2.12 13.86 17.54
N ILE A 23 -1.01 13.56 16.85
CA ILE A 23 -1.03 12.80 15.60
C ILE A 23 0.10 11.76 15.65
N ALA A 24 -0.24 10.49 15.46
CA ALA A 24 0.72 9.41 15.24
C ALA A 24 0.70 9.01 13.77
N PHE A 25 1.87 9.07 13.12
CA PHE A 25 2.08 8.47 11.80
C PHE A 25 2.74 7.12 11.97
N VAL A 26 2.13 6.07 11.41
CA VAL A 26 2.62 4.69 11.56
C VAL A 26 2.83 4.06 10.19
N GLU A 27 4.03 3.51 10.00
CA GLU A 27 4.36 2.69 8.82
C GLU A 27 4.61 1.23 9.22
N GLY A 28 4.75 0.37 8.23
CA GLY A 28 4.93 -1.07 8.45
C GLY A 28 3.63 -1.83 8.60
N SER A 29 3.69 -3.14 8.42
CA SER A 29 2.58 -4.08 8.65
C SER A 29 2.71 -4.73 10.02
N ILE A 30 1.61 -5.20 10.57
CA ILE A 30 1.60 -6.03 11.78
C ILE A 30 2.03 -7.43 11.38
N SER A 31 3.21 -7.83 11.82
CA SER A 31 3.89 -9.06 11.40
C SER A 31 4.37 -9.93 12.57
N THR A 32 4.46 -9.35 13.76
CA THR A 32 4.90 -10.01 14.99
C THR A 32 3.91 -9.74 16.13
N PRO A 33 3.93 -10.55 17.21
CA PRO A 33 3.14 -10.26 18.41
C PRO A 33 3.49 -8.89 19.03
N GLU A 34 4.75 -8.50 19.00
CA GLU A 34 5.23 -7.22 19.50
C GLU A 34 4.64 -6.04 18.72
N ASP A 35 4.44 -6.20 17.41
CA ASP A 35 3.76 -5.19 16.58
C ASP A 35 2.30 -5.01 17.02
N GLU A 36 1.61 -6.10 17.40
CA GLU A 36 0.22 -6.04 17.88
C GLU A 36 0.12 -5.25 19.19
N GLU A 37 1.01 -5.51 20.15
CA GLU A 37 1.05 -4.77 21.41
C GLU A 37 1.43 -3.29 21.18
N ARG A 38 2.44 -3.06 20.36
CA ARG A 38 2.93 -1.71 20.04
C ARG A 38 1.85 -0.84 19.42
N ILE A 39 1.10 -1.36 18.45
CA ILE A 39 0.06 -0.56 17.78
C ILE A 39 -1.10 -0.22 18.72
N GLN A 40 -1.45 -1.10 19.67
CA GLN A 40 -2.45 -0.81 20.68
C GLN A 40 -2.02 0.35 21.58
N ARG A 41 -0.75 0.37 22.03
CA ARG A 41 -0.20 1.48 22.82
C ARG A 41 -0.21 2.78 22.03
N ILE A 42 0.26 2.76 20.77
CA ILE A 42 0.26 3.94 19.90
C ILE A 42 -1.17 4.47 19.71
N ARG A 43 -2.15 3.59 19.44
CA ARG A 43 -3.55 4.02 19.29
C ARG A 43 -4.10 4.67 20.56
N THR A 44 -3.80 4.10 21.72
CA THR A 44 -4.26 4.62 23.00
C THR A 44 -3.68 5.99 23.30
N ASN A 45 -2.43 6.23 22.93
CA ASN A 45 -1.68 7.45 23.23
C ASN A 45 -1.78 8.52 22.12
N SER A 46 -2.57 8.29 21.06
CA SER A 46 -2.73 9.26 19.97
C SER A 46 -4.18 9.71 19.80
N LYS A 47 -4.39 11.03 19.58
CA LYS A 47 -5.73 11.54 19.24
C LYS A 47 -6.12 11.13 17.83
N LEU A 48 -5.18 11.26 16.87
CA LEU A 48 -5.34 10.84 15.49
C LEU A 48 -4.24 9.84 15.12
N LEU A 49 -4.62 8.75 14.48
CA LEU A 49 -3.70 7.75 13.95
C LEU A 49 -3.79 7.71 12.43
N VAL A 50 -2.66 7.98 11.78
CA VAL A 50 -2.51 8.01 10.32
C VAL A 50 -1.56 6.90 9.89
N THR A 51 -1.99 6.03 8.99
CA THR A 51 -1.10 5.04 8.40
C THR A 51 -0.39 5.59 7.16
N ILE A 52 0.89 5.27 7.01
CA ILE A 52 1.72 5.68 5.87
C ILE A 52 2.21 4.46 5.11
N GLY A 53 1.97 4.48 3.80
CA GLY A 53 2.51 3.51 2.88
C GLY A 53 1.71 2.22 2.78
N ALA A 54 2.01 1.44 1.77
CA ALA A 54 1.28 0.23 1.41
C ALA A 54 1.32 -0.86 2.50
N CYS A 55 2.40 -0.94 3.28
CA CYS A 55 2.52 -1.94 4.34
C CYS A 55 1.53 -1.66 5.45
N ALA A 56 1.44 -0.41 5.92
CA ALA A 56 0.53 0.00 6.97
C ALA A 56 -0.94 -0.06 6.52
N THR A 57 -1.23 0.35 5.27
CA THR A 57 -2.61 0.46 4.75
C THR A 57 -3.18 -0.87 4.26
N ALA A 58 -2.34 -1.76 3.70
CA ALA A 58 -2.81 -2.97 3.01
C ALA A 58 -1.97 -4.23 3.29
N GLY A 59 -1.03 -4.19 4.23
CA GLY A 59 -0.09 -5.28 4.49
C GLY A 59 1.14 -5.29 3.57
N GLY A 60 1.07 -4.61 2.45
CA GLY A 60 2.18 -4.40 1.52
C GLY A 60 2.78 -5.68 0.96
N LEU A 61 4.07 -5.62 0.62
CA LEU A 61 4.83 -6.79 0.17
C LEU A 61 4.97 -7.85 1.26
N GLN A 62 4.96 -7.45 2.54
CA GLN A 62 5.00 -8.40 3.65
C GLN A 62 3.81 -9.38 3.63
N ALA A 63 2.66 -8.92 3.14
CA ALA A 63 1.47 -9.74 3.04
C ALA A 63 1.48 -10.76 1.87
N LEU A 64 2.52 -10.78 1.02
CA LEU A 64 2.71 -11.86 0.05
C LEU A 64 2.82 -13.23 0.72
N ARG A 65 3.39 -13.28 1.93
CA ARG A 65 3.44 -14.53 2.71
C ARG A 65 2.07 -15.08 3.07
N ASN A 66 1.01 -14.24 3.06
CA ASN A 66 -0.35 -14.67 3.33
C ASN A 66 -0.95 -15.56 2.23
N LEU A 67 -0.32 -15.57 1.04
CA LEU A 67 -0.70 -16.41 -0.10
C LEU A 67 -0.14 -17.84 -0.01
N ALA A 68 0.73 -18.10 0.98
CA ALA A 68 1.38 -19.39 1.19
C ALA A 68 1.43 -19.74 2.69
N ASN A 69 2.04 -20.86 3.03
CA ASN A 69 2.28 -21.25 4.41
C ASN A 69 3.58 -20.57 4.91
N ALA A 70 3.44 -19.54 5.72
CA ALA A 70 4.58 -18.78 6.24
C ALA A 70 5.55 -19.64 7.06
N LYS A 71 5.05 -20.60 7.84
CA LYS A 71 5.89 -21.50 8.67
C LYS A 71 6.77 -22.40 7.82
N GLU A 72 6.24 -22.94 6.73
CA GLU A 72 7.02 -23.74 5.79
C GLU A 72 8.14 -22.92 5.14
N TRP A 73 7.84 -21.68 4.74
CA TRP A 73 8.83 -20.77 4.18
C TRP A 73 9.92 -20.41 5.18
N ILE A 74 9.54 -20.09 6.43
CA ILE A 74 10.50 -19.77 7.51
C ILE A 74 11.42 -20.98 7.73
N ALA A 75 10.87 -22.19 7.82
CA ALA A 75 11.66 -23.41 8.01
C ALA A 75 12.59 -23.72 6.82
N ALA A 76 12.20 -23.35 5.59
CA ALA A 76 13.00 -23.58 4.40
C ALA A 76 14.12 -22.55 4.20
N VAL A 77 13.92 -21.32 4.67
CA VAL A 77 14.84 -20.19 4.40
C VAL A 77 15.84 -19.97 5.53
N TYR A 78 15.42 -20.14 6.79
CA TYR A 78 16.24 -19.81 7.96
C TYR A 78 16.89 -21.04 8.57
N ALA A 79 18.18 -20.96 8.88
CA ALA A 79 18.93 -22.06 9.50
C ALA A 79 18.44 -22.38 10.93
N SER A 80 17.91 -21.40 11.62
CA SER A 80 17.37 -21.50 12.99
C SER A 80 15.99 -20.88 13.07
N PRO A 81 14.96 -21.52 12.49
CA PRO A 81 13.61 -21.00 12.39
C PRO A 81 12.92 -20.78 13.75
N GLU A 82 13.37 -21.46 14.80
CA GLU A 82 12.88 -21.34 16.17
C GLU A 82 13.12 -19.96 16.79
N HIS A 83 14.07 -19.19 16.26
CA HIS A 83 14.37 -17.83 16.70
C HIS A 83 13.55 -16.76 15.97
N ILE A 84 12.72 -17.15 15.00
CA ILE A 84 11.90 -16.22 14.23
C ILE A 84 10.53 -16.08 14.89
N SER A 85 10.33 -14.98 15.62
CA SER A 85 9.00 -14.58 16.11
C SER A 85 8.21 -13.95 14.97
N SER A 86 7.09 -14.55 14.59
CA SER A 86 6.27 -14.08 13.48
C SER A 86 4.84 -14.56 13.61
N LEU A 87 3.88 -13.68 13.30
CA LEU A 87 2.50 -14.09 13.08
C LEU A 87 2.37 -14.96 11.82
N ASP A 88 1.35 -15.80 11.76
CA ASP A 88 1.07 -16.62 10.57
C ASP A 88 0.78 -15.75 9.33
N LYS A 89 0.22 -14.54 9.55
CA LYS A 89 -0.14 -13.58 8.50
C LYS A 89 0.35 -12.18 8.85
N ALA A 90 0.73 -11.41 7.82
CA ALA A 90 0.93 -9.98 7.95
C ALA A 90 -0.39 -9.24 7.74
N HIS A 91 -0.67 -8.26 8.57
CA HIS A 91 -1.92 -7.51 8.57
C HIS A 91 -1.70 -6.01 8.38
N PRO A 92 -2.63 -5.30 7.72
CA PRO A 92 -2.65 -3.84 7.77
C PRO A 92 -3.01 -3.36 9.18
N ILE A 93 -2.59 -2.15 9.53
CA ILE A 93 -2.83 -1.54 10.85
C ILE A 93 -4.32 -1.52 11.22
N ARG A 94 -5.18 -1.17 10.26
CA ARG A 94 -6.64 -1.11 10.46
C ARG A 94 -7.29 -2.45 10.82
N ALA A 95 -6.60 -3.57 10.65
CA ALA A 95 -7.10 -4.87 11.08
C ALA A 95 -6.99 -5.08 12.60
N ARG A 96 -6.26 -4.20 13.31
CA ARG A 96 -6.02 -4.28 14.75
C ARG A 96 -6.55 -3.10 15.55
N VAL A 97 -6.50 -1.89 14.96
CA VAL A 97 -6.95 -0.65 15.61
C VAL A 97 -7.69 0.24 14.62
N ALA A 98 -8.48 1.18 15.16
CA ALA A 98 -9.12 2.21 14.36
C ALA A 98 -8.07 3.17 13.81
N VAL A 99 -8.14 3.45 12.50
CA VAL A 99 -7.28 4.38 11.77
C VAL A 99 -8.11 5.55 11.31
N ASP A 100 -7.64 6.78 11.57
CA ASP A 100 -8.38 8.00 11.25
C ASP A 100 -8.14 8.45 9.80
N PHE A 101 -6.94 8.20 9.24
CA PHE A 101 -6.62 8.50 7.85
C PHE A 101 -5.52 7.57 7.31
N GLU A 102 -5.54 7.32 6.00
CA GLU A 102 -4.58 6.43 5.34
C GLU A 102 -3.87 7.13 4.18
N LEU A 103 -2.55 7.18 4.21
CA LEU A 103 -1.68 7.63 3.13
C LEU A 103 -1.14 6.43 2.35
N TRP A 104 -1.62 6.25 1.15
CA TRP A 104 -1.29 5.12 0.29
C TRP A 104 -0.03 5.36 -0.54
N GLY A 105 0.66 4.29 -0.89
CA GLY A 105 1.80 4.32 -1.81
C GLY A 105 2.96 3.43 -1.39
N CYS A 106 3.77 3.02 -2.37
CA CYS A 106 5.02 2.31 -2.14
C CYS A 106 6.11 2.84 -3.11
N PRO A 107 6.82 3.88 -2.70
CA PRO A 107 6.66 4.71 -1.50
C PRO A 107 5.49 5.70 -1.58
N VAL A 108 5.10 6.24 -0.44
CA VAL A 108 4.16 7.36 -0.35
C VAL A 108 4.76 8.63 -0.97
N ASN A 109 3.92 9.49 -1.52
CA ASN A 109 4.36 10.77 -2.08
C ASN A 109 4.49 11.82 -0.98
N SER A 110 5.67 12.44 -0.85
CA SER A 110 5.94 13.48 0.14
C SER A 110 4.97 14.66 0.08
N ARG A 111 4.48 15.03 -1.11
CA ARG A 111 3.48 16.10 -1.27
C ARG A 111 2.15 15.74 -0.60
N GLN A 112 1.73 14.47 -0.70
CA GLN A 112 0.53 14.00 -0.01
C GLN A 112 0.70 14.02 1.51
N VAL A 113 1.88 13.61 2.00
CA VAL A 113 2.20 13.67 3.44
C VAL A 113 2.11 15.11 3.94
N VAL A 114 2.80 16.05 3.27
CA VAL A 114 2.78 17.48 3.65
C VAL A 114 1.37 18.06 3.61
N ALA A 115 0.59 17.73 2.57
CA ALA A 115 -0.80 18.18 2.45
C ALA A 115 -1.68 17.61 3.57
N ALA A 116 -1.52 16.33 3.90
CA ALA A 116 -2.25 15.69 4.99
C ALA A 116 -1.89 16.31 6.35
N VAL A 117 -0.60 16.48 6.63
CA VAL A 117 -0.14 17.18 7.86
C VAL A 117 -0.75 18.57 7.95
N GLY A 118 -0.67 19.36 6.86
CA GLY A 118 -1.25 20.70 6.82
C GLY A 118 -2.76 20.71 7.10
N SER A 119 -3.51 19.77 6.54
CA SER A 119 -4.95 19.64 6.81
C SER A 119 -5.22 19.30 8.27
N LEU A 120 -4.54 18.27 8.80
CA LEU A 120 -4.73 17.80 10.18
C LEU A 120 -4.38 18.88 11.22
N LEU A 121 -3.31 19.66 11.01
CA LEU A 121 -2.93 20.76 11.88
C LEU A 121 -3.99 21.88 11.91
N ASN A 122 -4.77 22.02 10.84
CA ASN A 122 -5.89 22.95 10.77
C ASN A 122 -7.24 22.33 11.18
N GLY A 123 -7.24 21.11 11.73
CA GLY A 123 -8.47 20.43 12.13
C GLY A 123 -9.36 19.99 10.96
N VAL A 124 -8.79 19.89 9.76
CA VAL A 124 -9.51 19.49 8.53
C VAL A 124 -9.14 18.05 8.18
N VAL A 125 -10.14 17.23 7.83
CA VAL A 125 -9.89 15.87 7.32
C VAL A 125 -9.20 15.98 5.96
N PRO A 126 -8.04 15.31 5.76
CA PRO A 126 -7.35 15.34 4.48
C PRO A 126 -8.20 14.73 3.35
N VAL A 127 -8.00 15.21 2.15
CA VAL A 127 -8.71 14.69 0.97
C VAL A 127 -8.14 13.32 0.60
N ASP A 128 -9.01 12.31 0.56
CA ASP A 128 -8.67 10.97 0.06
C ASP A 128 -8.97 10.89 -1.44
N GLU A 129 -7.96 11.13 -2.26
CA GLU A 129 -8.07 11.04 -3.72
C GLU A 129 -8.12 9.57 -4.15
N ARG A 130 -9.25 9.15 -4.72
CA ARG A 130 -9.49 7.76 -5.17
C ARG A 130 -9.59 7.62 -6.68
N ASP A 131 -9.37 8.68 -7.42
CA ASP A 131 -9.30 8.67 -8.88
C ASP A 131 -8.25 7.68 -9.40
N LYS A 132 -8.31 7.39 -10.69
CA LYS A 132 -7.37 6.48 -11.35
C LYS A 132 -6.09 7.20 -11.77
N VAL A 133 -4.93 6.52 -11.67
CA VAL A 133 -3.63 7.02 -12.18
C VAL A 133 -3.72 7.53 -13.63
N CYS A 134 -4.61 6.97 -14.43
CA CYS A 134 -4.87 7.45 -15.79
C CYS A 134 -5.22 8.94 -15.84
N MET A 135 -5.86 9.50 -14.81
CA MET A 135 -6.19 10.93 -14.75
C MET A 135 -4.94 11.79 -14.55
N GLU A 136 -4.03 11.36 -13.66
CA GLU A 136 -2.71 12.00 -13.49
C GLU A 136 -1.87 11.89 -14.76
N CYS A 137 -1.87 10.70 -15.38
CA CYS A 137 -1.16 10.42 -16.62
C CYS A 137 -1.60 11.37 -17.74
N LYS A 138 -2.91 11.60 -17.90
CA LYS A 138 -3.47 12.55 -18.86
C LYS A 138 -3.11 14.00 -18.53
N ARG A 139 -3.22 14.41 -17.26
CA ARG A 139 -2.84 15.75 -16.81
C ARG A 139 -1.34 16.02 -17.04
N ALA A 140 -0.51 14.99 -16.89
CA ALA A 140 0.93 15.06 -17.15
C ALA A 140 1.29 14.95 -18.65
N GLN A 141 0.31 14.82 -19.54
CA GLN A 141 0.47 14.65 -20.99
C GLN A 141 1.41 13.49 -21.35
N ALA A 142 1.46 12.44 -20.52
CA ALA A 142 2.27 11.27 -20.77
C ALA A 142 1.63 10.42 -21.89
N VAL A 143 2.47 9.90 -22.78
CA VAL A 143 2.03 8.95 -23.79
C VAL A 143 1.57 7.66 -23.14
N CYS A 144 0.38 7.19 -23.50
CA CYS A 144 -0.17 5.98 -22.92
C CYS A 144 0.54 4.72 -23.43
N VAL A 145 1.35 4.10 -22.61
CA VAL A 145 2.13 2.90 -22.94
C VAL A 145 1.29 1.69 -23.34
N VAL A 146 0.04 1.64 -22.88
CA VAL A 146 -0.95 0.61 -23.28
C VAL A 146 -1.32 0.76 -24.77
N VAL A 147 -1.45 2.01 -25.23
CA VAL A 147 -1.87 2.30 -26.61
C VAL A 147 -0.69 2.34 -27.56
N SER A 148 0.40 3.02 -27.15
CA SER A 148 1.57 3.23 -28.03
C SER A 148 2.47 2.00 -28.18
N GLU A 149 2.54 1.17 -27.14
CA GLU A 149 3.54 0.10 -27.08
C GLU A 149 2.96 -1.28 -26.68
N GLY A 150 1.66 -1.38 -26.42
CA GLY A 150 1.05 -2.63 -25.96
C GLY A 150 1.57 -3.12 -24.61
N LYS A 151 2.14 -2.24 -23.79
CA LYS A 151 2.68 -2.63 -22.47
C LYS A 151 1.58 -2.82 -21.44
N ALA A 152 1.76 -3.84 -20.58
CA ALA A 152 0.92 -4.03 -19.41
C ALA A 152 1.00 -2.81 -18.48
N CYS A 153 -0.18 -2.33 -17.99
CA CYS A 153 -0.25 -1.16 -17.11
C CYS A 153 -1.45 -1.26 -16.20
N MET A 154 -1.23 -1.21 -14.90
CA MET A 154 -2.28 -1.26 -13.87
C MET A 154 -2.96 0.10 -13.60
N GLY A 155 -2.57 1.16 -14.31
CA GLY A 155 -3.11 2.51 -14.13
C GLY A 155 -4.64 2.62 -14.16
N PRO A 156 -5.37 1.87 -15.03
CA PRO A 156 -6.84 1.90 -15.08
C PRO A 156 -7.54 1.43 -13.80
N VAL A 157 -6.87 0.67 -12.94
CA VAL A 157 -7.42 0.14 -11.68
C VAL A 157 -6.69 0.65 -10.44
N THR A 158 -5.68 1.51 -10.61
CA THR A 158 -4.83 2.00 -9.53
C THR A 158 -5.22 3.41 -9.13
N ARG A 159 -5.29 3.68 -7.83
CA ARG A 159 -5.51 5.00 -7.22
C ARG A 159 -4.41 6.00 -7.59
N THR A 160 -4.78 7.27 -7.74
CA THR A 160 -3.87 8.42 -7.94
C THR A 160 -3.01 8.70 -6.70
N GLY A 161 -2.06 9.62 -6.85
CA GLY A 161 -1.22 10.13 -5.77
C GLY A 161 0.27 10.14 -6.08
N CYS A 162 0.73 9.26 -6.98
CA CYS A 162 2.14 9.17 -7.35
C CYS A 162 2.57 10.18 -8.44
N GLY A 163 1.65 10.97 -9.01
CA GLY A 163 1.92 11.83 -10.15
C GLY A 163 2.17 11.06 -11.45
N ALA A 164 1.63 9.85 -11.59
CA ALA A 164 1.83 8.95 -12.73
C ALA A 164 3.31 8.71 -13.06
N LEU A 165 4.15 8.53 -12.03
CA LEU A 165 5.61 8.45 -12.17
C LEU A 165 6.04 7.44 -13.24
N CYS A 166 5.58 6.18 -13.15
CA CYS A 166 5.99 5.13 -14.08
C CYS A 166 5.59 5.43 -15.54
N PRO A 167 4.34 5.80 -15.85
CA PRO A 167 3.94 6.15 -17.21
C PRO A 167 4.73 7.33 -17.82
N ARG A 168 5.10 8.32 -17.01
CA ARG A 168 5.90 9.45 -17.48
C ARG A 168 7.30 9.05 -17.95
N PHE A 169 7.79 7.90 -17.49
CA PHE A 169 9.07 7.31 -17.93
C PHE A 169 8.88 6.13 -18.91
N GLY A 170 7.74 6.03 -19.57
CA GLY A 170 7.46 4.98 -20.55
C GLY A 170 7.30 3.58 -19.95
N ARG A 171 6.94 3.48 -18.66
CA ARG A 171 6.70 2.21 -17.96
C ARG A 171 5.22 2.05 -17.62
N GLY A 172 4.73 0.82 -17.61
CA GLY A 172 3.42 0.51 -17.07
C GLY A 172 3.34 0.77 -15.56
N CYS A 173 2.15 1.09 -15.06
CA CYS A 173 1.87 1.23 -13.63
C CYS A 173 1.95 -0.14 -12.95
N TYR A 174 2.51 -0.20 -11.74
CA TYR A 174 2.67 -1.42 -10.94
C TYR A 174 1.64 -1.52 -9.79
N ALA A 175 0.60 -0.69 -9.77
CA ALA A 175 -0.44 -0.67 -8.75
C ALA A 175 0.03 -0.40 -7.30
N CYS A 176 1.17 0.25 -7.13
CA CYS A 176 1.76 0.50 -5.81
C CYS A 176 0.96 1.47 -4.90
N TYR A 177 -0.09 2.12 -5.43
CA TYR A 177 -1.03 2.96 -4.67
C TYR A 177 -2.34 2.26 -4.33
N GLY A 178 -2.49 0.98 -4.69
CA GLY A 178 -3.68 0.19 -4.40
C GLY A 178 -4.87 0.48 -5.31
N PRO A 179 -6.03 -0.13 -5.02
CA PRO A 179 -7.20 -0.05 -5.89
C PRO A 179 -7.81 1.35 -5.90
N ALA A 180 -8.14 1.83 -7.10
CA ALA A 180 -8.92 3.02 -7.31
C ALA A 180 -10.42 2.77 -6.99
N GLU A 181 -11.20 3.83 -6.90
CA GLU A 181 -12.65 3.74 -6.86
C GLU A 181 -13.21 3.31 -8.25
N ASN A 182 -14.31 2.57 -8.25
CA ASN A 182 -15.00 2.14 -9.48
C ASN A 182 -14.07 1.45 -10.51
N LEU A 183 -13.18 0.61 -10.04
CA LEU A 183 -12.24 -0.13 -10.88
C LEU A 183 -12.92 -1.28 -11.64
N ASN A 184 -12.42 -1.59 -12.83
CA ASN A 184 -12.86 -2.74 -13.63
C ASN A 184 -11.66 -3.67 -13.88
N THR A 185 -11.47 -4.63 -12.99
CA THR A 185 -10.37 -5.59 -13.05
C THR A 185 -10.53 -6.59 -14.18
N GLU A 186 -11.77 -6.92 -14.54
CA GLU A 186 -12.08 -7.86 -15.60
C GLU A 186 -11.71 -7.29 -16.97
N ALA A 187 -12.16 -6.08 -17.28
CA ALA A 187 -11.81 -5.41 -18.54
C ALA A 187 -10.29 -5.19 -18.66
N LEU A 188 -9.60 -4.89 -17.54
CA LEU A 188 -8.15 -4.78 -17.56
C LEU A 188 -7.50 -6.14 -17.84
N GLY A 189 -7.90 -7.20 -17.15
CA GLY A 189 -7.35 -8.53 -17.35
C GLY A 189 -7.55 -9.02 -18.80
N ALA A 190 -8.76 -8.84 -19.37
CA ALA A 190 -9.02 -9.15 -20.78
C ALA A 190 -8.12 -8.34 -21.74
N ARG A 191 -7.81 -7.08 -21.39
CA ARG A 191 -6.86 -6.28 -22.17
C ARG A 191 -5.45 -6.80 -22.10
N LEU A 192 -5.01 -7.23 -20.91
CA LEU A 192 -3.68 -7.84 -20.73
C LEU A 192 -3.57 -9.18 -21.48
N GLN A 193 -4.62 -9.99 -21.43
CA GLN A 193 -4.71 -11.21 -22.24
C GLN A 193 -4.58 -10.90 -23.74
N GLY A 194 -5.23 -9.84 -24.21
CA GLY A 194 -5.08 -9.36 -25.58
C GLY A 194 -3.68 -8.89 -25.97
N PHE A 195 -2.78 -8.69 -25.03
CA PHE A 195 -1.34 -8.48 -25.25
C PHE A 195 -0.53 -9.78 -25.22
N GLY A 196 -1.17 -10.93 -25.04
CA GLY A 196 -0.53 -12.23 -25.02
C GLY A 196 -0.15 -12.74 -23.63
N LEU A 197 -0.53 -12.05 -22.54
CA LEU A 197 -0.30 -12.54 -21.20
C LEU A 197 -1.24 -13.71 -20.90
N VAL A 198 -0.68 -14.76 -20.29
CA VAL A 198 -1.49 -15.89 -19.79
C VAL A 198 -2.11 -15.58 -18.42
N GLY A 199 -3.13 -16.33 -18.04
CA GLY A 199 -3.89 -16.06 -16.82
C GLY A 199 -3.02 -15.91 -15.56
N ARG A 200 -2.00 -16.74 -15.39
CA ARG A 200 -1.05 -16.65 -14.27
C ARG A 200 -0.26 -15.32 -14.26
N GLU A 201 0.17 -14.83 -15.41
CA GLU A 201 0.90 -13.56 -15.50
C GLU A 201 -0.02 -12.39 -15.19
N ILE A 202 -1.27 -12.44 -15.66
CA ILE A 202 -2.30 -11.45 -15.34
C ILE A 202 -2.56 -11.44 -13.82
N ALA A 203 -2.71 -12.61 -13.19
CA ALA A 203 -2.88 -12.73 -11.74
C ALA A 203 -1.71 -12.09 -10.97
N GLN A 204 -0.47 -12.29 -11.40
CA GLN A 204 0.72 -11.70 -10.79
C GLN A 204 0.68 -10.16 -10.79
N HIS A 205 0.13 -9.52 -11.81
CA HIS A 205 -0.04 -8.06 -11.83
C HIS A 205 -0.94 -7.56 -10.70
N PHE A 206 -1.94 -8.32 -10.27
CA PHE A 206 -2.81 -7.99 -9.16
C PHE A 206 -2.22 -8.35 -7.79
N LEU A 207 -1.31 -9.34 -7.73
CA LEU A 207 -0.68 -9.83 -6.49
C LEU A 207 0.59 -9.06 -6.08
N GLY A 208 0.79 -7.86 -6.57
CA GLY A 208 1.94 -7.01 -6.19
C GLY A 208 1.82 -6.45 -4.76
N THR A 209 2.09 -5.17 -4.63
CA THR A 209 2.16 -4.45 -3.33
C THR A 209 0.84 -4.45 -2.55
N HIS A 210 -0.31 -4.61 -3.21
CA HIS A 210 -1.64 -4.56 -2.59
C HIS A 210 -2.39 -5.89 -2.74
N ASN A 211 -1.68 -7.00 -2.62
CA ASN A 211 -2.15 -8.37 -2.82
C ASN A 211 -3.30 -8.80 -1.89
N GLN A 212 -3.50 -8.15 -0.75
CA GLN A 212 -4.59 -8.45 0.19
C GLN A 212 -5.81 -7.53 0.00
N MET A 213 -5.76 -6.60 -0.93
CA MET A 213 -6.95 -5.79 -1.24
C MET A 213 -8.00 -6.65 -1.95
N PRO A 214 -9.25 -6.70 -1.44
CA PRO A 214 -10.26 -7.66 -1.91
C PRO A 214 -10.41 -7.67 -3.43
N ALA A 215 -10.54 -6.49 -4.05
CA ALA A 215 -10.73 -6.39 -5.50
C ALA A 215 -9.53 -6.93 -6.31
N PHE A 216 -8.31 -6.79 -5.81
CA PHE A 216 -7.12 -7.32 -6.47
C PHE A 216 -6.94 -8.82 -6.22
N LEU A 217 -7.20 -9.26 -4.99
CA LEU A 217 -7.12 -10.68 -4.64
C LEU A 217 -8.15 -11.50 -5.43
N GLU A 218 -9.40 -11.03 -5.50
CA GLU A 218 -10.45 -11.67 -6.29
C GLU A 218 -10.12 -11.71 -7.78
N ALA A 219 -9.56 -10.62 -8.32
CA ALA A 219 -9.11 -10.59 -9.71
C ALA A 219 -8.00 -11.60 -9.98
N ALA A 220 -7.00 -11.67 -9.10
CA ALA A 220 -5.91 -12.62 -9.21
C ALA A 220 -6.42 -14.07 -9.19
N GLN A 221 -7.27 -14.42 -8.23
CA GLN A 221 -7.86 -15.76 -8.11
C GLN A 221 -8.69 -16.16 -9.34
N ARG A 222 -9.37 -15.19 -9.96
CA ARG A 222 -10.14 -15.43 -11.19
C ARG A 222 -9.22 -15.73 -12.35
N TRP A 223 -8.18 -14.91 -12.55
CA TRP A 223 -7.27 -15.04 -13.68
C TRP A 223 -6.32 -16.24 -13.54
N GLU A 224 -5.93 -16.61 -12.34
CA GLU A 224 -5.11 -17.80 -12.09
C GLU A 224 -5.76 -19.11 -12.57
N LYS A 225 -7.10 -19.15 -12.57
CA LYS A 225 -7.90 -20.29 -13.06
C LYS A 225 -8.18 -20.23 -14.57
N SER A 226 -7.80 -19.14 -15.21
CA SER A 226 -7.99 -18.97 -16.66
C SER A 226 -6.80 -19.60 -17.41
N PRO A 227 -7.07 -20.26 -18.55
CA PRO A 227 -6.03 -20.91 -19.35
C PRO A 227 -5.02 -19.91 -19.91
#